data_994e6a736d2341580f328da4b991f28c
#
_entry.id   994e6a736d2341580f328da4b991f28c
#
_cell.length_a   1.000
_cell.length_b   1.000
_cell.length_c   1.000
_cell.angle_alpha   90.00
_cell.angle_beta   90.00
_cell.angle_gamma   90.00
#
_symmetry.space_group_name_H-M   'P 1'
#
loop_
_entity.id
_entity.type
_entity.pdbx_description
1 polymer ?
#
loop_
_entity_poly.entity_id
_entity_poly.type
_entity_poly.pdbx_seq_one_letter_code
_entity_poly.pdbx_strand_id
1 'polypeptide(L)'
;MGVPGELYVDGAGLADGYLYRARLTAERFVANPFGPPGSRMYRTGDLVRRRTDGTLEYLGRIDHQVKIRGIRIELAEIESTLAQHPDVASCAVIAREDTPGNKRLVAYYVPRPGRLLSVDTLRQWCARTLPDFMIPGWFVSLDSLPASPNGKTDRNALPEPEGTRPDLANDYQPPRTTTEHTIARIWSEVLGIDHIGIHDNFFALGGHSLMATRVTTRLFKELGVKIAVRDLFTSPTIAALTTHTHTHTHTTDELPLTPRTTEHDIPLSFAQQRLWFLNQLDPDSIEYSLPFSFRTHGPLDIPALETALTGLIERHEILRTRFLLGHNEEPTQIIDDPWPLHATVIDLTHINDTHTAETTATTTLAEHAARPFDLTSGRLLRLTIARLNPHHHLITLNIHHIAADGWSTAILATEIQELYAAATENRPPNLPELTVQYADYAIWQRQWLQNHTLNTQLDYWRTTLAGLEPLELPTDHPRPTHRTSHGNTIDFT
;
A
#
# COMPACT_ATOMS: atom_id res chain seq x y z
N MET A 1 -22.35 27.22 16.77
CA MET A 1 -21.18 26.81 15.98
C MET A 1 -20.01 26.58 16.92
N GLY A 2 -19.09 25.64 16.63
CA GLY A 2 -17.92 25.41 17.47
C GLY A 2 -18.11 24.45 18.66
N VAL A 3 -19.32 23.98 18.95
CA VAL A 3 -19.55 23.00 20.01
C VAL A 3 -19.35 21.58 19.45
N PRO A 4 -18.55 20.72 20.12
CA PRO A 4 -18.45 19.31 19.76
C PRO A 4 -19.80 18.59 19.91
N GLY A 5 -20.11 17.73 18.95
CA GLY A 5 -21.31 16.90 18.96
C GLY A 5 -21.08 15.59 18.21
N GLU A 6 -21.93 14.61 18.46
CA GLU A 6 -21.90 13.34 17.75
C GLU A 6 -22.48 13.52 16.34
N LEU A 7 -21.82 12.91 15.35
CA LEU A 7 -22.26 12.89 13.96
C LEU A 7 -23.36 11.84 13.75
N TYR A 8 -24.44 12.25 13.09
CA TYR A 8 -25.50 11.37 12.62
C TYR A 8 -25.62 11.49 11.11
N VAL A 9 -25.91 10.39 10.44
CA VAL A 9 -26.05 10.32 8.98
C VAL A 9 -27.43 9.75 8.63
N ASP A 10 -28.11 10.38 7.67
CA ASP A 10 -29.35 9.88 7.06
C ASP A 10 -29.24 9.87 5.53
N GLY A 11 -30.24 9.29 4.87
CA GLY A 11 -30.34 9.29 3.41
C GLY A 11 -30.65 7.92 2.83
N ALA A 12 -30.71 7.85 1.51
CA ALA A 12 -31.11 6.64 0.77
C ALA A 12 -30.14 5.46 0.92
N GLY A 13 -28.90 5.73 1.31
CA GLY A 13 -27.87 4.71 1.57
C GLY A 13 -27.90 4.13 2.99
N LEU A 14 -28.88 4.53 3.83
CA LEU A 14 -28.98 4.01 5.18
C LEU A 14 -29.46 2.56 5.18
N ALA A 15 -28.68 1.66 5.80
CA ALA A 15 -29.06 0.25 5.95
C ALA A 15 -30.28 0.09 6.85
N ASP A 16 -30.99 -1.05 6.71
CA ASP A 16 -32.13 -1.39 7.59
C ASP A 16 -31.70 -1.66 9.03
N GLY A 17 -30.47 -2.08 9.25
CA GLY A 17 -29.90 -2.37 10.54
C GLY A 17 -28.82 -3.45 10.49
N TYR A 18 -28.44 -3.95 11.65
CA TYR A 18 -27.50 -5.05 11.81
C TYR A 18 -28.22 -6.40 11.76
N LEU A 19 -27.74 -7.30 10.90
CA LEU A 19 -28.35 -8.63 10.71
C LEU A 19 -28.39 -9.41 12.03
N TYR A 20 -29.58 -9.87 12.42
CA TYR A 20 -29.87 -10.59 13.66
C TYR A 20 -29.40 -9.88 14.95
N ARG A 21 -29.27 -8.55 14.95
CA ARG A 21 -28.83 -7.73 16.08
C ARG A 21 -29.85 -6.63 16.39
N ALA A 22 -31.07 -7.00 16.73
CA ALA A 22 -32.17 -6.05 16.95
C ALA A 22 -31.85 -4.97 18.01
N ARG A 23 -31.20 -5.35 19.11
CA ARG A 23 -30.78 -4.40 20.16
C ARG A 23 -29.76 -3.37 19.61
N LEU A 24 -28.71 -3.82 18.93
CA LEU A 24 -27.69 -2.93 18.37
C LEU A 24 -28.30 -2.05 17.28
N THR A 25 -29.23 -2.59 16.47
CA THR A 25 -29.98 -1.82 15.49
C THR A 25 -30.77 -0.68 16.15
N ALA A 26 -31.49 -0.96 17.21
CA ALA A 26 -32.25 0.06 17.94
C ALA A 26 -31.38 1.11 18.62
N GLU A 27 -30.17 0.75 19.05
CA GLU A 27 -29.21 1.67 19.68
C GLU A 27 -28.53 2.60 18.65
N ARG A 28 -28.34 2.13 17.41
CA ARG A 28 -27.57 2.85 16.38
C ARG A 28 -28.43 3.51 15.30
N PHE A 29 -29.59 2.94 14.96
CA PHE A 29 -30.53 3.48 13.99
C PHE A 29 -31.70 4.11 14.72
N VAL A 30 -31.54 5.38 15.06
CA VAL A 30 -32.50 6.14 15.88
C VAL A 30 -33.46 6.94 15.02
N ALA A 31 -34.59 7.39 15.60
CA ALA A 31 -35.54 8.24 14.89
C ALA A 31 -34.87 9.53 14.42
N ASN A 32 -35.17 9.96 13.18
CA ASN A 32 -34.68 11.20 12.62
C ASN A 32 -35.68 12.35 12.92
N PRO A 33 -35.38 13.28 13.85
CA PRO A 33 -36.26 14.39 14.17
C PRO A 33 -36.30 15.49 13.08
N PHE A 34 -35.41 15.42 12.09
CA PHE A 34 -35.26 16.41 11.01
C PHE A 34 -35.81 15.90 9.67
N GLY A 35 -36.19 14.63 9.59
CA GLY A 35 -36.69 13.99 8.38
C GLY A 35 -38.19 13.71 8.41
N PRO A 36 -38.75 13.06 7.37
CA PRO A 36 -40.14 12.65 7.33
C PRO A 36 -40.50 11.70 8.48
N PRO A 37 -41.81 11.63 8.91
CA PRO A 37 -42.23 10.68 9.91
C PRO A 37 -41.87 9.23 9.58
N GLY A 38 -41.24 8.51 10.52
CA GLY A 38 -40.76 7.15 10.33
C GLY A 38 -39.35 7.02 9.76
N SER A 39 -38.73 8.13 9.33
CA SER A 39 -37.31 8.11 8.89
C SER A 39 -36.36 7.90 10.08
N ARG A 40 -35.21 7.32 9.78
CA ARG A 40 -34.16 7.01 10.76
C ARG A 40 -32.85 7.68 10.35
N MET A 41 -31.98 7.87 11.32
CA MET A 41 -30.60 8.26 11.12
C MET A 41 -29.66 7.30 11.85
N TYR A 42 -28.47 7.14 11.29
CA TYR A 42 -27.43 6.29 11.87
C TYR A 42 -26.52 7.11 12.78
N ARG A 43 -26.39 6.63 13.98
CA ARG A 43 -25.51 7.17 15.01
C ARG A 43 -24.10 6.67 14.79
N THR A 44 -23.21 7.52 14.23
CA THR A 44 -21.88 7.10 13.78
C THR A 44 -20.92 6.80 14.93
N GLY A 45 -21.08 7.48 16.06
CA GLY A 45 -20.15 7.48 17.18
C GLY A 45 -18.95 8.40 16.94
N ASP A 46 -18.92 9.17 15.85
CA ASP A 46 -17.89 10.15 15.58
C ASP A 46 -18.19 11.47 16.27
N LEU A 47 -17.22 12.03 16.96
CA LEU A 47 -17.28 13.36 17.56
C LEU A 47 -16.76 14.38 16.55
N VAL A 48 -17.60 15.33 16.20
CA VAL A 48 -17.28 16.37 15.21
C VAL A 48 -17.58 17.75 15.74
N ARG A 49 -16.98 18.77 15.13
CA ARG A 49 -17.28 20.17 15.39
C ARG A 49 -17.51 20.89 14.07
N ARG A 50 -18.62 21.63 13.97
CA ARG A 50 -18.90 22.44 12.80
C ARG A 50 -18.10 23.75 12.86
N ARG A 51 -17.28 24.01 11.84
CA ARG A 51 -16.52 25.24 11.65
C ARG A 51 -17.41 26.39 11.15
N THR A 52 -16.88 27.61 11.19
CA THR A 52 -17.59 28.82 10.71
C THR A 52 -17.84 28.79 9.20
N ASP A 53 -17.00 28.09 8.43
CA ASP A 53 -17.14 27.90 6.97
C ASP A 53 -18.18 26.81 6.60
N GLY A 54 -18.78 26.15 7.61
CA GLY A 54 -19.76 25.10 7.42
C GLY A 54 -19.16 23.68 7.35
N THR A 55 -17.87 23.55 7.25
CA THR A 55 -17.19 22.23 7.23
C THR A 55 -17.24 21.56 8.60
N LEU A 56 -17.18 20.22 8.59
CA LEU A 56 -17.09 19.40 9.80
C LEU A 56 -15.63 19.06 10.08
N GLU A 57 -15.17 19.42 11.27
CA GLU A 57 -13.89 19.02 11.80
C GLU A 57 -14.06 17.75 12.64
N TYR A 58 -13.37 16.69 12.28
CA TYR A 58 -13.36 15.44 13.04
C TYR A 58 -12.49 15.59 14.30
N LEU A 59 -13.05 15.30 15.47
CA LEU A 59 -12.37 15.43 16.77
C LEU A 59 -12.00 14.08 17.39
N GLY A 60 -12.58 12.98 16.89
CA GLY A 60 -12.33 11.64 17.43
C GLY A 60 -13.59 10.79 17.51
N ARG A 61 -13.55 9.73 18.32
CA ARG A 61 -14.69 8.83 18.55
C ARG A 61 -15.15 8.84 20.00
N ILE A 62 -16.45 8.67 20.18
CA ILE A 62 -17.09 8.58 21.50
C ILE A 62 -16.95 7.16 22.08
N ASP A 63 -16.91 6.13 21.21
CA ASP A 63 -17.01 4.70 21.58
C ASP A 63 -15.65 3.98 21.64
N HIS A 64 -14.54 4.71 21.67
CA HIS A 64 -13.17 4.16 21.75
C HIS A 64 -12.79 3.22 20.58
N GLN A 65 -13.59 3.12 19.52
CA GLN A 65 -13.17 2.44 18.29
C GLN A 65 -11.93 3.12 17.70
N VAL A 66 -11.05 2.31 17.14
CA VAL A 66 -9.80 2.82 16.56
C VAL A 66 -9.67 2.35 15.11
N LYS A 67 -9.01 3.17 14.27
CA LYS A 67 -8.57 2.73 12.96
C LYS A 67 -7.07 2.44 13.02
N ILE A 68 -6.70 1.20 12.69
CA ILE A 68 -5.30 0.77 12.56
C ILE A 68 -5.12 0.22 11.15
N ARG A 69 -4.25 0.83 10.36
CA ARG A 69 -3.98 0.47 8.95
C ARG A 69 -5.26 0.37 8.09
N GLY A 70 -6.19 1.30 8.29
CA GLY A 70 -7.47 1.35 7.57
C GLY A 70 -8.55 0.40 8.11
N ILE A 71 -8.21 -0.54 8.99
CA ILE A 71 -9.16 -1.48 9.58
C ILE A 71 -9.76 -0.87 10.85
N ARG A 72 -11.08 -0.93 10.95
CA ARG A 72 -11.84 -0.48 12.13
C ARG A 72 -11.86 -1.60 13.17
N ILE A 73 -11.38 -1.31 14.37
CA ILE A 73 -11.19 -2.26 15.46
C ILE A 73 -11.99 -1.82 16.68
N GLU A 74 -12.78 -2.74 17.23
CA GLU A 74 -13.52 -2.61 18.48
C GLU A 74 -12.63 -3.07 19.64
N LEU A 75 -12.07 -2.13 20.41
CA LEU A 75 -11.20 -2.47 21.55
C LEU A 75 -11.96 -3.28 22.62
N ALA A 76 -13.25 -2.99 22.81
CA ALA A 76 -14.11 -3.68 23.78
C ALA A 76 -14.31 -5.18 23.45
N GLU A 77 -14.26 -5.58 22.18
CA GLU A 77 -14.35 -6.98 21.77
C GLU A 77 -13.10 -7.75 22.19
N ILE A 78 -11.93 -7.12 22.04
CA ILE A 78 -10.66 -7.69 22.50
C ILE A 78 -10.64 -7.79 24.03
N GLU A 79 -11.06 -6.72 24.73
CA GLU A 79 -11.18 -6.73 26.20
C GLU A 79 -12.12 -7.82 26.68
N SER A 80 -13.28 -7.97 26.03
CA SER A 80 -14.25 -9.03 26.37
C SER A 80 -13.67 -10.42 26.18
N THR A 81 -12.92 -10.65 25.12
CA THR A 81 -12.27 -11.94 24.87
C THR A 81 -11.20 -12.25 25.91
N LEU A 82 -10.35 -11.27 26.26
CA LEU A 82 -9.33 -11.42 27.29
C LEU A 82 -9.93 -11.65 28.69
N ALA A 83 -11.01 -10.94 29.03
CA ALA A 83 -11.70 -11.08 30.30
C ALA A 83 -12.34 -12.46 30.51
N GLN A 84 -12.60 -13.21 29.44
CA GLN A 84 -13.11 -14.59 29.51
C GLN A 84 -12.02 -15.61 29.83
N HIS A 85 -10.73 -15.22 29.78
CA HIS A 85 -9.65 -16.12 30.18
C HIS A 85 -9.70 -16.40 31.70
N PRO A 86 -9.67 -17.68 32.14
CA PRO A 86 -9.89 -18.05 33.53
C PRO A 86 -8.87 -17.42 34.50
N ASP A 87 -7.66 -17.16 34.06
CA ASP A 87 -6.58 -16.65 34.90
C ASP A 87 -6.38 -15.12 34.79
N VAL A 88 -7.20 -14.40 34.00
CA VAL A 88 -7.23 -12.93 33.93
C VAL A 88 -8.23 -12.39 34.96
N ALA A 89 -7.77 -11.50 35.82
CA ALA A 89 -8.63 -10.81 36.78
C ALA A 89 -9.28 -9.56 36.19
N SER A 90 -8.52 -8.77 35.45
CA SER A 90 -8.98 -7.59 34.71
C SER A 90 -8.07 -7.28 33.54
N CYS A 91 -8.58 -6.58 32.54
CA CYS A 91 -7.80 -6.17 31.39
C CYS A 91 -8.30 -4.83 30.82
N ALA A 92 -7.42 -4.18 30.06
CA ALA A 92 -7.73 -3.01 29.25
C ALA A 92 -6.93 -3.07 27.96
N VAL A 93 -7.53 -2.63 26.85
CA VAL A 93 -6.87 -2.59 25.54
C VAL A 93 -6.90 -1.17 25.01
N ILE A 94 -5.76 -0.69 24.52
CA ILE A 94 -5.68 0.62 23.88
C ILE A 94 -4.89 0.53 22.57
N ALA A 95 -5.12 1.50 21.69
CA ALA A 95 -4.26 1.71 20.54
C ALA A 95 -3.24 2.81 20.89
N ARG A 96 -1.96 2.48 20.85
CA ARG A 96 -0.86 3.41 21.08
C ARG A 96 -0.13 3.75 19.80
N GLU A 97 0.39 4.95 19.75
CA GLU A 97 1.23 5.46 18.66
C GLU A 97 2.48 6.10 19.24
N ASP A 98 3.35 5.28 19.80
CA ASP A 98 4.59 5.73 20.44
C ASP A 98 5.63 6.20 19.40
N THR A 99 5.50 5.75 18.16
CA THR A 99 6.25 6.23 16.99
C THR A 99 5.27 6.73 15.93
N PRO A 100 5.44 7.95 15.40
CA PRO A 100 4.54 8.51 14.40
C PRO A 100 4.31 7.55 13.22
N GLY A 101 3.03 7.33 12.85
CA GLY A 101 2.63 6.41 11.78
C GLY A 101 2.60 4.92 12.16
N ASN A 102 3.03 4.53 13.37
CA ASN A 102 3.04 3.14 13.83
C ASN A 102 2.04 2.89 14.96
N LYS A 103 0.75 2.99 14.64
CA LYS A 103 -0.33 2.71 15.59
C LYS A 103 -0.48 1.21 15.83
N ARG A 104 -0.46 0.77 17.12
CA ARG A 104 -0.49 -0.64 17.51
C ARG A 104 -1.46 -0.91 18.67
N LEU A 105 -1.97 -2.14 18.75
CA LEU A 105 -2.78 -2.61 19.86
C LEU A 105 -1.89 -3.06 21.02
N VAL A 106 -2.19 -2.58 22.21
CA VAL A 106 -1.54 -2.98 23.47
C VAL A 106 -2.62 -3.44 24.46
N ALA A 107 -2.50 -4.67 24.95
CA ALA A 107 -3.34 -5.22 26.00
C ALA A 107 -2.61 -5.16 27.34
N TYR A 108 -3.24 -4.56 28.31
CA TYR A 108 -2.82 -4.58 29.70
C TYR A 108 -3.70 -5.56 30.46
N TYR A 109 -3.08 -6.42 31.26
CA TYR A 109 -3.83 -7.42 32.01
C TYR A 109 -3.29 -7.57 33.44
N VAL A 110 -4.20 -7.93 34.34
CA VAL A 110 -3.88 -8.27 35.72
C VAL A 110 -4.14 -9.77 35.87
N PRO A 111 -3.13 -10.60 36.15
CA PRO A 111 -3.32 -12.02 36.40
C PRO A 111 -4.04 -12.24 37.72
N ARG A 112 -4.77 -13.34 37.86
CA ARG A 112 -5.31 -13.74 39.17
C ARG A 112 -4.17 -14.10 40.13
N PRO A 113 -4.36 -13.89 41.43
CA PRO A 113 -3.31 -14.19 42.44
C PRO A 113 -2.76 -15.61 42.32
N GLY A 114 -1.43 -15.73 42.28
CA GLY A 114 -0.74 -17.02 42.16
C GLY A 114 -0.76 -17.67 40.76
N ARG A 115 -1.20 -16.96 39.75
CA ARG A 115 -1.17 -17.43 38.36
C ARG A 115 -0.09 -16.70 37.55
N LEU A 116 0.71 -17.48 36.84
CA LEU A 116 1.65 -16.97 35.85
C LEU A 116 1.00 -17.15 34.46
N LEU A 117 0.84 -16.05 33.74
CA LEU A 117 0.27 -16.03 32.39
C LEU A 117 1.34 -15.60 31.40
N SER A 118 1.70 -16.48 30.49
CA SER A 118 2.60 -16.11 29.40
C SER A 118 1.85 -15.36 28.29
N VAL A 119 2.58 -14.46 27.61
CA VAL A 119 2.09 -13.72 26.45
C VAL A 119 1.57 -14.68 25.35
N ASP A 120 2.25 -15.82 25.15
CA ASP A 120 1.86 -16.83 24.15
C ASP A 120 0.47 -17.44 24.47
N THR A 121 0.20 -17.70 25.76
CA THR A 121 -1.11 -18.24 26.20
C THR A 121 -2.23 -17.26 25.89
N LEU A 122 -2.05 -15.98 26.22
CA LEU A 122 -3.04 -14.93 25.96
C LEU A 122 -3.25 -14.71 24.46
N ARG A 123 -2.18 -14.74 23.68
CA ARG A 123 -2.24 -14.61 22.21
C ARG A 123 -3.00 -15.77 21.59
N GLN A 124 -2.70 -17.01 21.97
CA GLN A 124 -3.41 -18.19 21.50
C GLN A 124 -4.90 -18.17 21.92
N TRP A 125 -5.18 -17.64 23.11
CA TRP A 125 -6.57 -17.46 23.56
C TRP A 125 -7.32 -16.49 22.66
N CYS A 126 -6.76 -15.34 22.36
CA CYS A 126 -7.33 -14.36 21.43
C CYS A 126 -7.52 -14.95 20.03
N ALA A 127 -6.53 -15.69 19.51
CA ALA A 127 -6.57 -16.28 18.18
C ALA A 127 -7.66 -17.34 17.95
N ARG A 128 -8.31 -17.84 19.02
CA ARG A 128 -9.44 -18.77 18.91
C ARG A 128 -10.71 -18.11 18.40
N THR A 129 -10.87 -16.81 18.64
CA THR A 129 -12.14 -16.08 18.40
C THR A 129 -11.95 -14.78 17.65
N LEU A 130 -10.77 -14.15 17.73
CA LEU A 130 -10.49 -12.88 17.08
C LEU A 130 -9.69 -13.09 15.78
N PRO A 131 -9.97 -12.32 14.75
CA PRO A 131 -9.15 -12.29 13.55
C PRO A 131 -7.74 -11.73 13.87
N ASP A 132 -6.74 -12.09 13.07
CA ASP A 132 -5.33 -11.77 13.31
C ASP A 132 -5.05 -10.27 13.52
N PHE A 133 -5.77 -9.41 12.79
CA PHE A 133 -5.60 -7.95 12.91
C PHE A 133 -6.16 -7.36 14.21
N MET A 134 -6.95 -8.13 15.00
CA MET A 134 -7.46 -7.75 16.31
C MET A 134 -6.63 -8.32 17.47
N ILE A 135 -5.66 -9.19 17.21
CA ILE A 135 -4.79 -9.74 18.25
C ILE A 135 -3.79 -8.66 18.66
N PRO A 136 -3.73 -8.29 19.97
CA PRO A 136 -2.76 -7.30 20.44
C PRO A 136 -1.33 -7.70 20.12
N GLY A 137 -0.54 -6.76 19.63
CA GLY A 137 0.90 -6.96 19.40
C GLY A 137 1.68 -7.05 20.72
N TRP A 138 1.20 -6.36 21.74
CA TRP A 138 1.85 -6.29 23.06
C TRP A 138 0.86 -6.64 24.16
N PHE A 139 1.36 -7.41 25.13
CA PHE A 139 0.65 -7.77 26.36
C PHE A 139 1.51 -7.35 27.55
N VAL A 140 0.99 -6.45 28.38
CA VAL A 140 1.70 -5.88 29.53
C VAL A 140 1.02 -6.36 30.80
N SER A 141 1.74 -7.09 31.65
CA SER A 141 1.26 -7.50 32.97
C SER A 141 1.35 -6.35 33.96
N LEU A 142 0.31 -6.12 34.72
CA LEU A 142 0.26 -5.12 35.77
C LEU A 142 -0.24 -5.75 37.08
N ASP A 143 0.21 -5.22 38.22
CA ASP A 143 -0.32 -5.61 39.54
C ASP A 143 -1.77 -5.13 39.71
N SER A 144 -2.11 -3.96 39.15
CA SER A 144 -3.45 -3.40 39.08
C SER A 144 -3.62 -2.45 37.92
N LEU A 145 -4.83 -2.33 37.36
CA LEU A 145 -5.12 -1.29 36.39
C LEU A 145 -5.24 0.08 37.08
N PRO A 146 -4.67 1.16 36.52
CA PRO A 146 -4.85 2.49 37.06
C PRO A 146 -6.33 2.88 36.98
N ALA A 147 -6.83 3.46 38.10
CA ALA A 147 -8.22 3.87 38.22
C ALA A 147 -8.36 5.40 38.28
N SER A 148 -9.34 5.93 37.56
CA SER A 148 -9.75 7.32 37.67
C SER A 148 -10.47 7.58 38.99
N PRO A 149 -10.64 8.85 39.43
CA PRO A 149 -11.37 9.18 40.66
C PRO A 149 -12.79 8.59 40.73
N ASN A 150 -13.37 8.28 39.57
CA ASN A 150 -14.73 7.71 39.46
C ASN A 150 -14.71 6.15 39.44
N GLY A 151 -13.60 5.50 39.76
CA GLY A 151 -13.45 4.04 39.81
C GLY A 151 -13.40 3.33 38.45
N LYS A 152 -13.33 4.06 37.33
CA LYS A 152 -13.13 3.48 35.99
C LYS A 152 -11.64 3.38 35.65
N THR A 153 -11.27 2.44 34.80
CA THR A 153 -9.88 2.33 34.30
C THR A 153 -9.44 3.63 33.62
N ASP A 154 -8.36 4.22 34.12
CA ASP A 154 -7.71 5.38 33.49
C ASP A 154 -6.76 4.91 32.37
N ARG A 155 -7.26 4.91 31.13
CA ARG A 155 -6.48 4.48 29.96
C ARG A 155 -5.30 5.38 29.64
N ASN A 156 -5.34 6.66 30.07
CA ASN A 156 -4.25 7.60 29.82
C ASN A 156 -3.07 7.39 30.80
N ALA A 157 -3.35 6.80 31.96
CA ALA A 157 -2.32 6.47 32.95
C ALA A 157 -1.67 5.10 32.74
N LEU A 158 -2.05 4.36 31.67
CA LEU A 158 -1.41 3.08 31.34
C LEU A 158 0.03 3.31 30.88
N PRO A 159 1.02 2.56 31.41
CA PRO A 159 2.43 2.77 31.11
C PRO A 159 2.76 2.44 29.65
N GLU A 160 3.83 3.05 29.14
CA GLU A 160 4.42 2.60 27.88
C GLU A 160 4.92 1.15 28.03
N PRO A 161 4.69 0.28 27.01
CA PRO A 161 5.40 -0.98 26.96
C PRO A 161 6.90 -0.70 26.91
N GLU A 162 7.63 -1.12 27.92
CA GLU A 162 9.09 -1.02 27.90
C GLU A 162 9.63 -1.78 26.70
N GLY A 163 10.66 -1.25 26.01
CA GLY A 163 11.33 -1.91 24.87
C GLY A 163 12.10 -3.18 25.25
N THR A 164 11.85 -3.71 26.44
CA THR A 164 12.39 -4.96 26.96
C THR A 164 11.64 -6.16 26.37
N ARG A 165 12.34 -7.28 26.27
CA ARG A 165 11.77 -8.57 25.85
C ARG A 165 10.53 -8.91 26.71
N PRO A 166 9.34 -9.18 26.12
CA PRO A 166 8.17 -9.61 26.87
C PRO A 166 8.45 -10.89 27.66
N ASP A 167 7.65 -11.13 28.71
CA ASP A 167 7.71 -12.37 29.48
C ASP A 167 7.13 -13.53 28.65
N LEU A 168 8.01 -14.20 27.91
CA LEU A 168 7.68 -15.33 27.05
C LEU A 168 7.77 -16.65 27.82
N ALA A 169 7.09 -17.69 27.32
CA ALA A 169 7.10 -19.02 27.95
C ALA A 169 8.49 -19.72 27.88
N ASN A 170 9.39 -19.23 27.04
CA ASN A 170 10.73 -19.77 26.86
C ASN A 170 11.80 -18.89 27.50
N ASP A 171 12.79 -19.55 28.11
CA ASP A 171 13.96 -18.87 28.66
C ASP A 171 14.77 -18.17 27.56
N TYR A 172 15.36 -17.03 27.92
CA TYR A 172 16.25 -16.31 27.00
C TYR A 172 17.48 -17.12 26.69
N GLN A 173 17.69 -17.42 25.39
CA GLN A 173 18.92 -17.99 24.89
C GLN A 173 19.57 -17.04 23.87
N PRO A 174 20.80 -16.58 24.12
CA PRO A 174 21.46 -15.62 23.23
C PRO A 174 21.81 -16.25 21.87
N PRO A 175 21.96 -15.44 20.82
CA PRO A 175 22.50 -15.88 19.55
C PRO A 175 23.88 -16.52 19.68
N ARG A 176 24.14 -17.61 18.92
CA ARG A 176 25.35 -18.46 19.03
C ARG A 176 26.25 -18.34 17.81
N THR A 177 25.67 -18.08 16.65
CA THR A 177 26.38 -18.01 15.37
C THR A 177 26.30 -16.60 14.79
N THR A 178 27.22 -16.25 13.87
CA THR A 178 27.20 -14.95 13.17
C THR A 178 25.85 -14.71 12.49
N THR A 179 25.26 -15.75 11.89
CA THR A 179 23.94 -15.66 11.24
C THR A 179 22.85 -15.38 12.26
N GLU A 180 22.83 -16.09 13.41
CA GLU A 180 21.86 -15.83 14.48
C GLU A 180 22.00 -14.41 15.03
N HIS A 181 23.22 -13.92 15.23
CA HIS A 181 23.49 -12.55 15.67
C HIS A 181 22.95 -11.52 14.66
N THR A 182 23.16 -11.75 13.36
CA THR A 182 22.66 -10.83 12.33
C THR A 182 21.13 -10.82 12.31
N ILE A 183 20.47 -11.98 12.39
CA ILE A 183 19.00 -12.07 12.43
C ILE A 183 18.47 -11.39 13.69
N ALA A 184 19.06 -11.66 14.87
CA ALA A 184 18.65 -11.05 16.14
C ALA A 184 18.75 -9.52 16.09
N ARG A 185 19.84 -8.98 15.54
CA ARG A 185 20.02 -7.54 15.39
C ARG A 185 18.97 -6.94 14.44
N ILE A 186 18.71 -7.58 13.29
CA ILE A 186 17.67 -7.10 12.35
C ILE A 186 16.30 -7.12 13.01
N TRP A 187 15.98 -8.16 13.77
CA TRP A 187 14.72 -8.25 14.51
C TRP A 187 14.62 -7.16 15.58
N SER A 188 15.69 -6.96 16.37
CA SER A 188 15.78 -5.92 17.38
C SER A 188 15.47 -4.52 16.79
N GLU A 189 16.13 -4.18 15.68
CA GLU A 189 15.91 -2.89 15.00
C GLU A 189 14.51 -2.74 14.41
N VAL A 190 13.90 -3.83 13.89
CA VAL A 190 12.57 -3.80 13.29
C VAL A 190 11.45 -3.80 14.33
N LEU A 191 11.63 -4.55 15.41
CA LEU A 191 10.64 -4.70 16.49
C LEU A 191 10.76 -3.62 17.57
N GLY A 192 11.95 -2.98 17.69
CA GLY A 192 12.26 -2.03 18.76
C GLY A 192 12.39 -2.72 20.12
N ILE A 193 12.95 -3.95 20.16
CA ILE A 193 13.13 -4.77 21.37
C ILE A 193 14.60 -5.10 21.52
N ASP A 194 15.15 -4.84 22.71
CA ASP A 194 16.48 -5.28 23.07
C ASP A 194 16.47 -6.77 23.48
N HIS A 195 17.58 -7.47 23.28
CA HIS A 195 17.80 -8.85 23.73
C HIS A 195 16.79 -9.87 23.21
N ILE A 196 16.84 -10.16 21.90
CA ILE A 196 16.03 -11.19 21.28
C ILE A 196 16.73 -12.56 21.39
N GLY A 197 16.05 -13.55 21.96
CA GLY A 197 16.53 -14.92 22.09
C GLY A 197 16.29 -15.73 20.81
N ILE A 198 17.11 -16.76 20.58
CA ILE A 198 17.03 -17.59 19.38
C ILE A 198 15.74 -18.42 19.26
N HIS A 199 15.07 -18.67 20.38
CA HIS A 199 13.79 -19.38 20.44
C HIS A 199 12.60 -18.46 20.62
N ASP A 200 12.80 -17.14 20.61
CA ASP A 200 11.69 -16.19 20.68
C ASP A 200 10.90 -16.21 19.39
N ASN A 201 9.59 -16.26 19.51
CA ASN A 201 8.70 -16.22 18.38
C ASN A 201 8.52 -14.77 17.91
N PHE A 202 8.84 -14.49 16.64
CA PHE A 202 8.75 -13.18 16.01
C PHE A 202 7.40 -12.48 16.25
N PHE A 203 6.32 -13.25 16.13
CA PHE A 203 4.96 -12.72 16.29
C PHE A 203 4.60 -12.52 17.77
N ALA A 204 5.12 -13.35 18.68
CA ALA A 204 4.97 -13.16 20.11
C ALA A 204 5.72 -11.93 20.62
N LEU A 205 6.82 -11.55 19.97
CA LEU A 205 7.52 -10.29 20.16
C LEU A 205 6.81 -9.05 19.59
N GLY A 206 5.60 -9.21 19.02
CA GLY A 206 4.84 -8.10 18.44
C GLY A 206 5.05 -7.90 16.93
N GLY A 207 5.79 -8.79 16.28
CA GLY A 207 5.96 -8.79 14.82
C GLY A 207 4.64 -9.02 14.08
N HIS A 208 4.53 -8.48 12.88
CA HIS A 208 3.40 -8.66 11.98
C HIS A 208 3.86 -8.70 10.52
N SER A 209 2.95 -9.01 9.59
CA SER A 209 3.27 -9.26 8.18
C SER A 209 4.10 -8.15 7.51
N LEU A 210 3.82 -6.88 7.77
CA LEU A 210 4.60 -5.77 7.21
C LEU A 210 6.04 -5.74 7.78
N MET A 211 6.19 -6.00 9.09
CA MET A 211 7.52 -6.13 9.72
C MET A 211 8.24 -7.37 9.21
N ALA A 212 7.52 -8.50 9.01
CA ALA A 212 8.07 -9.70 8.40
C ALA A 212 8.68 -9.42 7.02
N THR A 213 7.99 -8.66 6.17
CA THR A 213 8.51 -8.23 4.87
C THR A 213 9.78 -7.39 5.01
N ARG A 214 9.82 -6.45 5.96
CA ARG A 214 11.04 -5.65 6.23
C ARG A 214 12.20 -6.51 6.71
N VAL A 215 11.93 -7.49 7.56
CA VAL A 215 12.93 -8.46 8.05
C VAL A 215 13.49 -9.28 6.90
N THR A 216 12.62 -9.92 6.08
CA THR A 216 13.07 -10.76 4.97
C THR A 216 13.86 -9.98 3.92
N THR A 217 13.48 -8.74 3.62
CA THR A 217 14.22 -7.85 2.72
C THR A 217 15.62 -7.53 3.27
N ARG A 218 15.73 -7.25 4.58
CA ARG A 218 17.03 -6.97 5.20
C ARG A 218 17.91 -8.22 5.30
N LEU A 219 17.33 -9.38 5.60
CA LEU A 219 18.05 -10.66 5.63
C LEU A 219 18.63 -10.98 4.25
N PHE A 220 17.86 -10.74 3.20
CA PHE A 220 18.38 -10.89 1.83
C PHE A 220 19.56 -9.93 1.55
N LYS A 221 19.42 -8.65 1.92
CA LYS A 221 20.46 -7.64 1.68
C LYS A 221 21.75 -7.93 2.45
N GLU A 222 21.66 -8.42 3.69
CA GLU A 222 22.82 -8.55 4.57
C GLU A 222 23.45 -9.96 4.57
N LEU A 223 22.63 -11.00 4.40
CA LEU A 223 23.08 -12.40 4.41
C LEU A 223 23.06 -13.07 3.01
N GLY A 224 22.48 -12.41 2.00
CA GLY A 224 22.29 -13.00 0.68
C GLY A 224 21.27 -14.15 0.67
N VAL A 225 20.53 -14.36 1.77
CA VAL A 225 19.61 -15.49 1.94
C VAL A 225 18.19 -15.05 1.65
N LYS A 226 17.55 -15.68 0.65
CA LYS A 226 16.15 -15.42 0.31
C LYS A 226 15.23 -16.23 1.22
N ILE A 227 14.61 -15.53 2.18
CA ILE A 227 13.59 -16.12 3.05
C ILE A 227 12.25 -15.52 2.62
N ALA A 228 11.29 -16.35 2.24
CA ALA A 228 9.95 -15.87 1.92
C ALA A 228 9.23 -15.44 3.21
N VAL A 229 8.33 -14.47 3.10
CA VAL A 229 7.54 -14.01 4.26
C VAL A 229 6.77 -15.17 4.90
N ARG A 230 6.25 -16.11 4.10
CA ARG A 230 5.59 -17.33 4.60
C ARG A 230 6.50 -18.20 5.46
N ASP A 231 7.80 -18.21 5.18
CA ASP A 231 8.75 -19.05 5.92
C ASP A 231 8.95 -18.53 7.34
N LEU A 232 8.82 -17.21 7.53
CA LEU A 232 8.78 -16.60 8.86
C LEU A 232 7.50 -16.97 9.64
N PHE A 233 6.37 -17.21 8.95
CA PHE A 233 5.14 -17.71 9.59
C PHE A 233 5.26 -19.18 9.99
N THR A 234 5.90 -20.01 9.19
CA THR A 234 6.08 -21.45 9.48
C THR A 234 7.21 -21.71 10.45
N SER A 235 8.22 -20.87 10.47
CA SER A 235 9.44 -20.95 11.29
C SER A 235 9.72 -19.63 12.01
N PRO A 236 8.88 -19.26 12.99
CA PRO A 236 8.87 -17.92 13.54
C PRO A 236 9.94 -17.67 14.61
N THR A 237 11.00 -18.47 14.68
CA THR A 237 12.13 -18.31 15.62
C THR A 237 13.45 -18.21 14.86
N ILE A 238 14.45 -17.53 15.46
CA ILE A 238 15.77 -17.38 14.86
C ILE A 238 16.42 -18.73 14.62
N ALA A 239 16.33 -19.66 15.59
CA ALA A 239 16.89 -21.00 15.47
C ALA A 239 16.25 -21.81 14.32
N ALA A 240 14.93 -21.71 14.14
CA ALA A 240 14.26 -22.37 13.03
C ALA A 240 14.60 -21.74 11.67
N LEU A 241 14.66 -20.38 11.60
CA LEU A 241 15.06 -19.68 10.39
C LEU A 241 16.49 -20.01 9.96
N THR A 242 17.44 -20.11 10.91
CA THR A 242 18.82 -20.49 10.58
C THR A 242 18.91 -21.91 10.04
N THR A 243 18.07 -22.84 10.47
CA THR A 243 18.00 -24.18 9.88
C THR A 243 17.51 -24.11 8.43
N HIS A 244 16.51 -23.27 8.16
CA HIS A 244 16.06 -23.00 6.79
C HIS A 244 17.14 -22.31 5.93
N THR A 245 17.96 -21.43 6.50
CA THR A 245 19.07 -20.81 5.76
C THR A 245 20.13 -21.83 5.36
N HIS A 246 20.36 -22.86 6.16
CA HIS A 246 21.31 -23.94 5.83
C HIS A 246 20.76 -24.96 4.84
N THR A 247 19.45 -25.19 4.81
CA THR A 247 18.81 -26.09 3.82
C THR A 247 18.51 -25.39 2.50
N HIS A 248 18.38 -24.08 2.50
CA HIS A 248 18.17 -23.24 1.31
C HIS A 248 19.44 -22.51 0.84
N THR A 249 20.65 -22.92 1.27
CA THR A 249 21.83 -22.78 0.43
C THR A 249 21.70 -23.74 -0.77
N HIS A 250 20.47 -23.84 -1.32
CA HIS A 250 20.38 -24.12 -2.73
C HIS A 250 21.09 -22.94 -3.39
N THR A 251 22.24 -23.20 -3.95
CA THR A 251 22.61 -22.63 -5.23
C THR A 251 21.35 -22.66 -6.08
N THR A 252 20.45 -21.69 -5.89
CA THR A 252 19.59 -21.32 -6.98
C THR A 252 20.58 -20.92 -8.04
N ASP A 253 20.61 -21.65 -9.15
CA ASP A 253 21.03 -21.15 -10.44
C ASP A 253 20.09 -19.99 -10.82
N GLU A 254 19.88 -19.03 -9.89
CA GLU A 254 19.16 -17.80 -10.17
C GLU A 254 20.12 -16.96 -11.00
N LEU A 255 19.87 -16.96 -12.29
CA LEU A 255 20.55 -16.08 -13.22
C LEU A 255 20.53 -14.66 -12.65
N PRO A 256 21.69 -14.07 -12.31
CA PRO A 256 21.71 -12.73 -11.71
C PRO A 256 21.21 -11.71 -12.73
N LEU A 257 20.41 -10.75 -12.26
CA LEU A 257 20.04 -9.61 -13.08
C LEU A 257 21.26 -8.68 -13.21
N THR A 258 21.85 -8.66 -14.40
CA THR A 258 23.06 -7.86 -14.72
C THR A 258 22.77 -6.94 -15.91
N PRO A 259 23.52 -5.84 -16.06
CA PRO A 259 23.45 -5.03 -17.26
C PRO A 259 23.70 -5.87 -18.51
N ARG A 260 22.97 -5.63 -19.57
CA ARG A 260 23.13 -6.30 -20.86
C ARG A 260 24.49 -5.99 -21.50
N THR A 261 24.93 -6.91 -22.31
CA THR A 261 26.15 -6.74 -23.13
C THR A 261 25.86 -6.48 -24.61
N THR A 262 24.58 -6.51 -25.00
CA THR A 262 24.11 -6.28 -26.36
C THR A 262 23.16 -5.10 -26.43
N GLU A 263 23.23 -4.32 -27.49
CA GLU A 263 22.32 -3.21 -27.81
C GLU A 263 21.33 -3.57 -28.92
N HIS A 264 21.46 -4.76 -29.50
CA HIS A 264 20.63 -5.23 -30.63
C HIS A 264 19.81 -6.45 -30.23
N ASP A 265 18.68 -6.63 -30.91
CA ASP A 265 17.75 -7.76 -30.74
C ASP A 265 17.26 -7.96 -29.29
N ILE A 266 16.98 -6.84 -28.60
CA ILE A 266 16.47 -6.87 -27.24
C ILE A 266 15.02 -7.37 -27.26
N PRO A 267 14.73 -8.52 -26.62
CA PRO A 267 13.38 -9.06 -26.59
C PRO A 267 12.47 -8.23 -25.69
N LEU A 268 11.16 -8.27 -25.94
CA LEU A 268 10.18 -7.76 -24.99
C LEU A 268 10.08 -8.67 -23.77
N SER A 269 9.83 -8.09 -22.59
CA SER A 269 9.33 -8.88 -21.46
C SER A 269 7.97 -9.49 -21.81
N PHE A 270 7.53 -10.50 -21.08
CA PHE A 270 6.20 -11.11 -21.33
C PHE A 270 5.06 -10.12 -21.14
N ALA A 271 5.19 -9.19 -20.18
CA ALA A 271 4.22 -8.12 -19.98
C ALA A 271 4.19 -7.14 -21.16
N GLN A 272 5.36 -6.70 -21.64
CA GLN A 272 5.46 -5.84 -22.83
C GLN A 272 4.92 -6.53 -24.07
N GLN A 273 5.23 -7.81 -24.28
CA GLN A 273 4.76 -8.57 -25.43
C GLN A 273 3.22 -8.62 -25.47
N ARG A 274 2.59 -8.85 -24.31
CA ARG A 274 1.12 -8.81 -24.20
C ARG A 274 0.57 -7.44 -24.58
N LEU A 275 1.11 -6.36 -24.04
CA LEU A 275 0.64 -5.00 -24.31
C LEU A 275 0.91 -4.58 -25.76
N TRP A 276 2.05 -4.95 -26.31
CA TRP A 276 2.37 -4.73 -27.70
C TRP A 276 1.39 -5.46 -28.63
N PHE A 277 1.09 -6.73 -28.36
CA PHE A 277 0.11 -7.50 -29.12
C PHE A 277 -1.28 -6.87 -29.09
N LEU A 278 -1.74 -6.41 -27.93
CA LEU A 278 -3.03 -5.73 -27.79
C LEU A 278 -3.06 -4.41 -28.58
N ASN A 279 -1.96 -3.66 -28.57
CA ASN A 279 -1.85 -2.45 -29.40
C ASN A 279 -1.86 -2.74 -30.90
N GLN A 280 -1.33 -3.89 -31.34
CA GLN A 280 -1.43 -4.29 -32.76
C GLN A 280 -2.87 -4.65 -33.16
N LEU A 281 -3.69 -5.16 -32.23
CA LEU A 281 -5.11 -5.46 -32.49
C LEU A 281 -5.97 -4.20 -32.55
N ASP A 282 -5.67 -3.21 -31.74
CA ASP A 282 -6.40 -1.93 -31.68
C ASP A 282 -5.40 -0.79 -31.41
N PRO A 283 -4.75 -0.26 -32.47
CA PRO A 283 -3.74 0.80 -32.34
C PRO A 283 -4.31 2.13 -31.81
N ASP A 284 -5.60 2.35 -31.95
CA ASP A 284 -6.29 3.55 -31.49
C ASP A 284 -6.79 3.43 -30.03
N SER A 285 -6.58 2.29 -29.39
CA SER A 285 -7.00 2.06 -28.02
C SER A 285 -6.24 2.93 -27.02
N ILE A 286 -6.99 3.49 -26.08
CA ILE A 286 -6.45 4.25 -24.95
C ILE A 286 -6.49 3.48 -23.64
N GLU A 287 -6.91 2.20 -23.66
CA GLU A 287 -7.06 1.36 -22.44
C GLU A 287 -5.77 1.25 -21.62
N TYR A 288 -4.62 1.37 -22.27
CA TYR A 288 -3.29 1.28 -21.63
C TYR A 288 -2.59 2.63 -21.52
N SER A 289 -3.32 3.73 -21.62
CA SER A 289 -2.84 5.06 -21.27
C SER A 289 -3.03 5.31 -19.79
N LEU A 290 -1.99 5.78 -19.10
CA LEU A 290 -1.98 6.10 -17.68
C LEU A 290 -1.90 7.61 -17.49
N PRO A 291 -3.03 8.33 -17.39
CA PRO A 291 -3.04 9.75 -17.10
C PRO A 291 -2.89 9.98 -15.59
N PHE A 292 -1.84 10.68 -15.20
CA PHE A 292 -1.62 11.18 -13.85
C PHE A 292 -1.93 12.67 -13.83
N SER A 293 -3.07 13.03 -13.26
CA SER A 293 -3.50 14.44 -13.20
C SER A 293 -3.36 14.98 -11.79
N PHE A 294 -2.82 16.18 -11.66
CA PHE A 294 -2.66 16.87 -10.38
C PHE A 294 -2.84 18.38 -10.55
N ARG A 295 -3.14 19.02 -9.44
CA ARG A 295 -3.35 20.46 -9.34
C ARG A 295 -2.17 21.08 -8.61
N THR A 296 -1.66 22.21 -9.13
CA THR A 296 -0.62 22.99 -8.45
C THR A 296 -1.16 24.36 -8.06
N HIS A 297 -0.78 24.79 -6.86
CA HIS A 297 -1.00 26.13 -6.36
C HIS A 297 0.37 26.79 -6.13
N GLY A 298 0.57 27.96 -6.71
CA GLY A 298 1.84 28.68 -6.70
C GLY A 298 2.44 28.83 -8.09
N PRO A 299 3.58 29.54 -8.21
CA PRO A 299 4.26 29.69 -9.48
C PRO A 299 4.80 28.34 -9.97
N LEU A 300 4.62 28.06 -11.24
CA LEU A 300 5.15 26.86 -11.90
C LEU A 300 6.21 27.29 -12.92
N ASP A 301 7.43 26.79 -12.75
CA ASP A 301 8.50 26.94 -13.74
C ASP A 301 8.38 25.83 -14.78
N ILE A 302 7.70 26.12 -15.90
CA ILE A 302 7.47 25.14 -16.97
C ILE A 302 8.79 24.71 -17.63
N PRO A 303 9.74 25.60 -17.98
CA PRO A 303 11.04 25.20 -18.46
C PRO A 303 11.79 24.24 -17.52
N ALA A 304 11.77 24.49 -16.21
CA ALA A 304 12.37 23.59 -15.23
C ALA A 304 11.66 22.22 -15.19
N LEU A 305 10.33 22.18 -15.33
CA LEU A 305 9.57 20.94 -15.42
C LEU A 305 9.88 20.15 -16.70
N GLU A 306 10.00 20.81 -17.84
CA GLU A 306 10.44 20.20 -19.10
C GLU A 306 11.86 19.63 -18.99
N THR A 307 12.77 20.37 -18.34
CA THR A 307 14.13 19.90 -18.04
C THR A 307 14.12 18.66 -17.15
N ALA A 308 13.31 18.67 -16.10
CA ALA A 308 13.14 17.54 -15.17
C ALA A 308 12.65 16.27 -15.90
N LEU A 309 11.63 16.41 -16.74
CA LEU A 309 11.08 15.28 -17.48
C LEU A 309 11.98 14.81 -18.62
N THR A 310 12.77 15.71 -19.20
CA THR A 310 13.85 15.33 -20.13
C THR A 310 14.91 14.51 -19.40
N GLY A 311 15.35 14.92 -18.21
CA GLY A 311 16.26 14.16 -17.38
C GLY A 311 15.69 12.79 -16.94
N LEU A 312 14.39 12.69 -16.75
CA LEU A 312 13.72 11.41 -16.48
C LEU A 312 13.81 10.48 -17.71
N ILE A 313 13.60 11.00 -18.92
CA ILE A 313 13.73 10.25 -20.18
C ILE A 313 15.18 9.81 -20.43
N GLU A 314 16.16 10.66 -20.11
CA GLU A 314 17.58 10.30 -20.17
C GLU A 314 17.89 9.13 -19.24
N ARG A 315 17.38 9.21 -18.01
CA ARG A 315 17.62 8.23 -16.94
C ARG A 315 17.00 6.87 -17.20
N HIS A 316 15.74 6.84 -17.67
CA HIS A 316 14.95 5.62 -17.89
C HIS A 316 14.83 5.29 -19.38
N GLU A 317 15.61 4.35 -19.85
CA GLU A 317 15.61 3.90 -21.24
C GLU A 317 14.21 3.50 -21.76
N ILE A 318 13.39 2.91 -20.89
CA ILE A 318 12.05 2.47 -21.25
C ILE A 318 11.16 3.62 -21.76
N LEU A 319 11.38 4.88 -21.31
CA LEU A 319 10.59 6.04 -21.74
C LEU A 319 10.96 6.52 -23.15
N ARG A 320 12.07 6.02 -23.71
CA ARG A 320 12.57 6.31 -25.06
C ARG A 320 12.74 5.04 -25.90
N THR A 321 12.01 3.99 -25.58
CA THR A 321 12.07 2.71 -26.24
C THR A 321 10.97 2.60 -27.30
N ARG A 322 11.33 2.18 -28.51
CA ARG A 322 10.43 1.79 -29.59
C ARG A 322 10.22 0.29 -29.60
N PHE A 323 9.04 -0.12 -30.02
CA PHE A 323 8.67 -1.52 -30.16
C PHE A 323 8.38 -1.82 -31.62
N LEU A 324 9.24 -2.57 -32.26
CA LEU A 324 9.19 -2.85 -33.68
C LEU A 324 9.29 -4.37 -33.94
N LEU A 325 8.85 -4.83 -35.08
CA LEU A 325 9.15 -6.18 -35.53
C LEU A 325 10.62 -6.29 -35.93
N GLY A 326 11.34 -7.22 -35.33
CA GLY A 326 12.71 -7.57 -35.68
C GLY A 326 12.82 -8.40 -36.97
N HIS A 327 14.04 -8.77 -37.34
CA HIS A 327 14.32 -9.53 -38.56
C HIS A 327 13.70 -10.93 -38.59
N ASN A 328 13.40 -11.50 -37.43
CA ASN A 328 12.77 -12.82 -37.26
C ASN A 328 11.24 -12.76 -37.08
N GLU A 329 10.62 -11.62 -37.40
CA GLU A 329 9.20 -11.34 -37.17
C GLU A 329 8.76 -11.36 -35.70
N GLU A 330 9.71 -11.36 -34.74
CA GLU A 330 9.43 -11.20 -33.34
C GLU A 330 9.53 -9.72 -32.92
N PRO A 331 8.70 -9.25 -31.96
CA PRO A 331 8.79 -7.89 -31.48
C PRO A 331 10.08 -7.66 -30.68
N THR A 332 10.77 -6.56 -30.96
CA THR A 332 12.02 -6.16 -30.31
C THR A 332 11.94 -4.75 -29.76
N GLN A 333 12.77 -4.46 -28.76
CA GLN A 333 12.98 -3.15 -28.20
C GLN A 333 14.14 -2.46 -28.89
N ILE A 334 13.93 -1.22 -29.30
CA ILE A 334 15.00 -0.33 -29.80
C ILE A 334 15.03 0.89 -28.90
N ILE A 335 16.17 1.14 -28.28
CA ILE A 335 16.36 2.25 -27.36
C ILE A 335 16.94 3.40 -28.15
N ASP A 336 16.18 4.49 -28.25
CA ASP A 336 16.60 5.71 -28.95
C ASP A 336 17.45 6.60 -28.04
N ASP A 337 18.12 7.58 -28.65
CA ASP A 337 18.75 8.67 -27.90
C ASP A 337 17.71 9.47 -27.12
N PRO A 338 18.09 10.05 -25.97
CA PRO A 338 17.22 10.94 -25.22
C PRO A 338 16.70 12.10 -26.08
N TRP A 339 15.44 12.45 -25.87
CA TRP A 339 14.78 13.53 -26.58
C TRP A 339 14.23 14.57 -25.60
N PRO A 340 14.25 15.87 -25.98
CA PRO A 340 13.70 16.91 -25.13
C PRO A 340 12.17 16.82 -25.08
N LEU A 341 11.63 16.83 -23.87
CA LEU A 341 10.17 16.87 -23.66
C LEU A 341 9.71 18.31 -23.63
N HIS A 342 8.69 18.61 -24.45
CA HIS A 342 8.00 19.89 -24.43
C HIS A 342 6.56 19.72 -23.97
N ALA A 343 6.13 20.59 -23.06
CA ALA A 343 4.77 20.62 -22.56
C ALA A 343 3.80 21.19 -23.60
N THR A 344 2.63 20.57 -23.75
CA THR A 344 1.49 21.24 -24.40
C THR A 344 0.85 22.16 -23.38
N VAL A 345 1.01 23.49 -23.53
CA VAL A 345 0.44 24.46 -22.61
C VAL A 345 -0.84 25.03 -23.20
N ILE A 346 -1.92 24.92 -22.44
CA ILE A 346 -3.26 25.45 -22.76
C ILE A 346 -3.50 26.65 -21.87
N ASP A 347 -3.54 27.84 -22.45
CA ASP A 347 -3.73 29.09 -21.69
C ASP A 347 -5.23 29.41 -21.59
N LEU A 348 -5.76 29.30 -20.39
CA LEU A 348 -7.17 29.59 -20.05
C LEU A 348 -7.30 30.85 -19.15
N THR A 349 -6.22 31.64 -19.01
CA THR A 349 -6.21 32.85 -18.18
C THR A 349 -7.21 33.93 -18.63
N HIS A 350 -7.67 33.84 -19.87
CA HIS A 350 -8.70 34.71 -20.44
C HIS A 350 -10.12 34.39 -19.96
N ILE A 351 -10.35 33.24 -19.31
CA ILE A 351 -11.66 32.86 -18.76
C ILE A 351 -11.76 33.38 -17.32
N ASN A 352 -12.58 34.41 -17.10
CA ASN A 352 -12.71 35.02 -15.80
C ASN A 352 -13.49 34.19 -14.77
N ASP A 353 -14.42 33.36 -15.22
CA ASP A 353 -15.19 32.49 -14.34
C ASP A 353 -14.37 31.21 -13.99
N THR A 354 -14.03 31.08 -12.72
CA THR A 354 -13.18 29.97 -12.21
C THR A 354 -13.79 28.61 -12.50
N HIS A 355 -15.10 28.44 -12.33
CA HIS A 355 -15.76 27.17 -12.57
C HIS A 355 -15.72 26.76 -14.05
N THR A 356 -16.00 27.71 -14.94
CA THR A 356 -15.91 27.51 -16.39
C THR A 356 -14.47 27.21 -16.81
N ALA A 357 -13.47 27.92 -16.26
CA ALA A 357 -12.07 27.69 -16.52
C ALA A 357 -11.64 26.27 -16.10
N GLU A 358 -12.01 25.83 -14.90
CA GLU A 358 -11.71 24.48 -14.40
C GLU A 358 -12.38 23.39 -15.22
N THR A 359 -13.65 23.56 -15.56
CA THR A 359 -14.39 22.59 -16.40
C THR A 359 -13.75 22.47 -17.78
N THR A 360 -13.42 23.62 -18.40
CA THR A 360 -12.74 23.64 -19.71
C THR A 360 -11.36 22.96 -19.62
N ALA A 361 -10.59 23.26 -18.57
CA ALA A 361 -9.28 22.64 -18.34
C ALA A 361 -9.40 21.13 -18.21
N THR A 362 -10.31 20.64 -17.38
CA THR A 362 -10.51 19.20 -17.15
C THR A 362 -10.92 18.48 -18.45
N THR A 363 -11.86 19.05 -19.20
CA THR A 363 -12.31 18.50 -20.47
C THR A 363 -11.16 18.42 -21.48
N THR A 364 -10.42 19.51 -21.65
CA THR A 364 -9.32 19.57 -22.63
C THR A 364 -8.15 18.65 -22.23
N LEU A 365 -7.83 18.56 -20.94
CA LEU A 365 -6.82 17.61 -20.45
C LEU A 365 -7.25 16.16 -20.70
N ALA A 366 -8.53 15.83 -20.49
CA ALA A 366 -9.06 14.50 -20.79
C ALA A 366 -9.00 14.17 -22.30
N GLU A 367 -9.32 15.12 -23.17
CA GLU A 367 -9.17 14.96 -24.63
C GLU A 367 -7.72 14.73 -25.05
N HIS A 368 -6.74 15.42 -24.41
CA HIS A 368 -5.33 15.20 -24.67
C HIS A 368 -4.85 13.86 -24.12
N ALA A 369 -5.34 13.43 -22.98
CA ALA A 369 -5.03 12.13 -22.40
C ALA A 369 -5.60 10.97 -23.23
N ALA A 370 -6.75 11.18 -23.89
CA ALA A 370 -7.40 10.21 -24.76
C ALA A 370 -6.75 10.04 -26.15
N ARG A 371 -5.63 10.69 -26.43
CA ARG A 371 -4.87 10.47 -27.68
C ARG A 371 -4.07 9.18 -27.56
N PRO A 372 -4.19 8.22 -28.51
CA PRO A 372 -3.44 6.98 -28.47
C PRO A 372 -1.93 7.21 -28.56
N PHE A 373 -1.17 6.27 -28.04
CA PHE A 373 0.30 6.25 -28.16
C PHE A 373 0.71 5.40 -29.35
N ASP A 374 1.64 5.91 -30.13
CA ASP A 374 2.35 5.14 -31.16
C ASP A 374 3.60 4.49 -30.54
N LEU A 375 3.55 3.18 -30.33
CA LEU A 375 4.65 2.42 -29.75
C LEU A 375 5.90 2.35 -30.66
N THR A 376 5.77 2.69 -31.93
CA THR A 376 6.89 2.72 -32.87
C THR A 376 7.69 4.03 -32.81
N SER A 377 7.15 5.05 -32.16
CA SER A 377 7.76 6.39 -32.10
C SER A 377 8.76 6.59 -30.97
N GLY A 378 8.77 5.74 -29.93
CA GLY A 378 9.56 5.90 -28.71
C GLY A 378 9.14 7.08 -27.82
N ARG A 379 7.97 7.69 -28.09
CA ARG A 379 7.43 8.83 -27.35
C ARG A 379 6.34 8.37 -26.38
N LEU A 380 6.75 7.69 -25.32
CA LEU A 380 5.82 7.02 -24.37
C LEU A 380 5.40 7.90 -23.19
N LEU A 381 5.82 9.17 -23.18
CA LEU A 381 5.51 10.15 -22.14
C LEU A 381 5.02 11.46 -22.79
N ARG A 382 3.94 12.03 -22.27
CA ARG A 382 3.38 13.32 -22.71
C ARG A 382 3.01 14.17 -21.50
N LEU A 383 3.28 15.48 -21.61
CA LEU A 383 2.94 16.48 -20.59
C LEU A 383 1.95 17.49 -21.19
N THR A 384 0.82 17.68 -20.52
CA THR A 384 -0.16 18.72 -20.86
C THR A 384 -0.44 19.56 -19.63
N ILE A 385 -0.40 20.89 -19.77
CA ILE A 385 -0.59 21.85 -18.69
C ILE A 385 -1.72 22.80 -19.09
N ALA A 386 -2.79 22.87 -18.31
CA ALA A 386 -3.80 23.92 -18.42
C ALA A 386 -3.49 25.00 -17.38
N ARG A 387 -3.20 26.23 -17.85
CA ARG A 387 -2.92 27.40 -17.03
C ARG A 387 -4.21 28.16 -16.79
N LEU A 388 -4.75 28.13 -15.56
CA LEU A 388 -5.94 28.86 -15.16
C LEU A 388 -5.61 30.30 -14.75
N ASN A 389 -4.49 30.49 -14.06
CA ASN A 389 -3.90 31.78 -13.74
C ASN A 389 -2.40 31.59 -13.43
N PRO A 390 -1.62 32.66 -13.16
CA PRO A 390 -0.17 32.52 -12.89
C PRO A 390 0.20 31.62 -11.73
N HIS A 391 -0.72 31.33 -10.81
CA HIS A 391 -0.48 30.53 -9.61
C HIS A 391 -1.37 29.28 -9.53
N HIS A 392 -2.12 28.95 -10.58
CA HIS A 392 -3.03 27.81 -10.57
C HIS A 392 -2.98 27.08 -11.92
N HIS A 393 -2.54 25.84 -11.88
CA HIS A 393 -2.40 24.99 -13.05
C HIS A 393 -3.00 23.60 -12.79
N LEU A 394 -3.62 23.01 -13.82
CA LEU A 394 -3.94 21.60 -13.88
C LEU A 394 -2.93 20.93 -14.83
N ILE A 395 -2.32 19.84 -14.38
CA ILE A 395 -1.25 19.17 -15.10
C ILE A 395 -1.64 17.72 -15.29
N THR A 396 -1.47 17.21 -16.51
CA THR A 396 -1.61 15.78 -16.80
C THR A 396 -0.31 15.27 -17.41
N LEU A 397 0.30 14.32 -16.71
CA LEU A 397 1.38 13.49 -17.22
C LEU A 397 0.76 12.18 -17.71
N ASN A 398 0.88 11.88 -18.99
CA ASN A 398 0.32 10.68 -19.59
C ASN A 398 1.43 9.75 -20.05
N ILE A 399 1.41 8.49 -19.60
CA ILE A 399 2.44 7.47 -19.87
C ILE A 399 1.73 6.23 -20.42
N HIS A 400 2.32 5.56 -21.40
CA HIS A 400 1.81 4.27 -21.84
C HIS A 400 2.17 3.17 -20.83
N HIS A 401 1.24 2.28 -20.54
CA HIS A 401 1.39 1.21 -19.55
C HIS A 401 2.52 0.21 -19.86
N ILE A 402 3.00 0.16 -21.13
CA ILE A 402 4.17 -0.62 -21.53
C ILE A 402 5.47 -0.12 -20.89
N ALA A 403 5.50 1.17 -20.47
CA ALA A 403 6.66 1.83 -19.87
C ALA A 403 6.55 2.06 -18.37
N ALA A 404 5.35 1.97 -17.78
CA ALA A 404 5.12 2.23 -16.37
C ALA A 404 3.90 1.46 -15.87
N ASP A 405 3.83 1.22 -14.57
CA ASP A 405 2.73 0.59 -13.86
C ASP A 405 2.43 1.32 -12.55
N GLY A 406 1.50 0.80 -11.75
CA GLY A 406 1.17 1.38 -10.45
C GLY A 406 2.36 1.44 -9.47
N TRP A 407 3.30 0.50 -9.57
CA TRP A 407 4.51 0.48 -8.75
C TRP A 407 5.48 1.60 -9.15
N SER A 408 5.57 1.88 -10.44
CA SER A 408 6.43 2.93 -11.00
C SER A 408 6.03 4.33 -10.54
N THR A 409 4.75 4.55 -10.19
CA THR A 409 4.21 5.88 -9.85
C THR A 409 4.97 6.57 -8.71
N ALA A 410 5.28 5.83 -7.64
CA ALA A 410 6.00 6.39 -6.49
C ALA A 410 7.45 6.75 -6.84
N ILE A 411 8.10 5.94 -7.69
CA ILE A 411 9.46 6.19 -8.17
C ILE A 411 9.46 7.45 -9.04
N LEU A 412 8.57 7.51 -10.03
CA LEU A 412 8.43 8.66 -10.93
C LEU A 412 8.17 9.95 -10.15
N ALA A 413 7.25 9.93 -9.17
CA ALA A 413 6.93 11.10 -8.36
C ALA A 413 8.16 11.60 -7.59
N THR A 414 8.92 10.69 -6.97
CA THR A 414 10.13 11.04 -6.21
C THR A 414 11.21 11.61 -7.12
N GLU A 415 11.46 10.98 -8.27
CA GLU A 415 12.51 11.41 -9.20
C GLU A 415 12.15 12.72 -9.90
N ILE A 416 10.88 12.93 -10.29
CA ILE A 416 10.41 14.20 -10.86
C ILE A 416 10.58 15.34 -9.86
N GLN A 417 10.26 15.12 -8.58
CA GLN A 417 10.43 16.15 -7.53
C GLN A 417 11.90 16.56 -7.39
N GLU A 418 12.81 15.59 -7.32
CA GLU A 418 14.25 15.89 -7.22
C GLU A 418 14.79 16.56 -8.48
N LEU A 419 14.43 16.05 -9.67
CA LEU A 419 14.87 16.64 -10.94
C LEU A 419 14.35 18.07 -11.13
N TYR A 420 13.10 18.34 -10.73
CA TYR A 420 12.51 19.66 -10.78
C TYR A 420 13.20 20.64 -9.80
N ALA A 421 13.43 20.20 -8.56
CA ALA A 421 14.16 20.97 -7.57
C ALA A 421 15.59 21.28 -8.06
N ALA A 422 16.29 20.29 -8.61
CA ALA A 422 17.63 20.46 -9.16
C ALA A 422 17.65 21.46 -10.33
N ALA A 423 16.65 21.42 -11.23
CA ALA A 423 16.51 22.33 -12.34
C ALA A 423 16.23 23.78 -11.88
N THR A 424 15.33 23.97 -10.90
CA THR A 424 15.00 25.30 -10.36
C THR A 424 16.16 25.92 -9.57
N GLU A 425 16.94 25.09 -8.87
CA GLU A 425 18.09 25.48 -8.06
C GLU A 425 19.41 25.52 -8.87
N ASN A 426 19.37 25.14 -10.15
CA ASN A 426 20.52 25.03 -11.03
C ASN A 426 21.68 24.21 -10.42
N ARG A 427 21.34 23.04 -9.88
CA ARG A 427 22.28 22.07 -9.29
C ARG A 427 22.15 20.70 -9.96
N PRO A 428 23.13 19.81 -9.84
CA PRO A 428 22.95 18.42 -10.26
C PRO A 428 21.91 17.71 -9.39
N PRO A 429 21.11 16.78 -9.95
CA PRO A 429 20.16 15.98 -9.19
C PRO A 429 20.88 15.00 -8.26
N ASN A 430 20.31 14.78 -7.07
CA ASN A 430 20.81 13.82 -6.09
C ASN A 430 19.99 12.52 -6.19
N LEU A 431 20.17 11.78 -7.29
CA LEU A 431 19.54 10.48 -7.52
C LEU A 431 20.61 9.38 -7.59
N PRO A 432 20.36 8.20 -7.02
CA PRO A 432 21.27 7.07 -7.12
C PRO A 432 21.41 6.60 -8.58
N GLU A 433 22.57 6.13 -8.99
CA GLU A 433 22.78 5.54 -10.31
C GLU A 433 21.92 4.28 -10.49
N LEU A 434 21.34 4.10 -11.68
CA LEU A 434 20.62 2.88 -12.04
C LEU A 434 21.63 1.85 -12.55
N THR A 435 21.80 0.78 -11.81
CA THR A 435 22.72 -0.31 -12.18
C THR A 435 22.19 -1.19 -13.30
N VAL A 436 20.89 -1.21 -13.52
CA VAL A 436 20.20 -1.98 -14.57
C VAL A 436 19.03 -1.17 -15.13
N GLN A 437 18.64 -1.48 -16.35
CA GLN A 437 17.53 -0.89 -17.07
C GLN A 437 16.43 -1.94 -17.33
N TYR A 438 15.26 -1.51 -17.75
CA TYR A 438 14.14 -2.46 -18.01
C TYR A 438 14.45 -3.45 -19.15
N ALA A 439 15.26 -3.06 -20.11
CA ALA A 439 15.75 -3.93 -21.18
C ALA A 439 16.57 -5.10 -20.63
N ASP A 440 17.39 -4.85 -19.61
CA ASP A 440 18.19 -5.88 -18.93
C ASP A 440 17.27 -6.89 -18.22
N TYR A 441 16.22 -6.38 -17.56
CA TYR A 441 15.19 -7.23 -16.96
C TYR A 441 14.46 -8.08 -18.00
N ALA A 442 14.14 -7.51 -19.16
CA ALA A 442 13.44 -8.27 -20.21
C ALA A 442 14.28 -9.45 -20.73
N ILE A 443 15.57 -9.24 -20.94
CA ILE A 443 16.53 -10.29 -21.31
C ILE A 443 16.61 -11.34 -20.20
N TRP A 444 16.84 -10.88 -18.97
CA TRP A 444 16.91 -11.77 -17.80
C TRP A 444 15.64 -12.60 -17.62
N GLN A 445 14.46 -11.99 -17.74
CA GLN A 445 13.17 -12.69 -17.60
C GLN A 445 13.02 -13.79 -18.65
N ARG A 446 13.40 -13.51 -19.91
CA ARG A 446 13.35 -14.49 -21.00
C ARG A 446 14.31 -15.65 -20.80
N GLN A 447 15.45 -15.42 -20.20
CA GLN A 447 16.42 -16.47 -19.88
C GLN A 447 16.00 -17.28 -18.65
N TRP A 448 15.48 -16.60 -17.61
CA TRP A 448 15.07 -17.23 -16.36
C TRP A 448 13.79 -18.06 -16.50
N LEU A 449 12.77 -17.54 -17.21
CA LEU A 449 11.46 -18.20 -17.35
C LEU A 449 11.47 -19.15 -18.55
N GLN A 450 12.31 -20.19 -18.46
CA GLN A 450 12.42 -21.24 -19.48
C GLN A 450 12.39 -22.64 -18.82
N ASN A 451 12.16 -23.65 -19.64
CA ASN A 451 12.32 -25.07 -19.30
C ASN A 451 11.66 -25.44 -17.95
N HIS A 452 12.46 -25.84 -16.96
CA HIS A 452 11.97 -26.31 -15.67
C HIS A 452 11.21 -25.24 -14.90
N THR A 453 11.71 -24.00 -14.85
CA THR A 453 11.07 -22.89 -14.12
C THR A 453 9.69 -22.60 -14.71
N LEU A 454 9.59 -22.49 -16.01
CA LEU A 454 8.32 -22.24 -16.71
C LEU A 454 7.33 -23.40 -16.48
N ASN A 455 7.78 -24.65 -16.65
CA ASN A 455 6.93 -25.83 -16.47
C ASN A 455 6.40 -25.94 -15.05
N THR A 456 7.23 -25.71 -14.05
CA THR A 456 6.81 -25.70 -12.63
C THR A 456 5.73 -24.65 -12.37
N GLN A 457 5.90 -23.43 -12.89
CA GLN A 457 4.90 -22.36 -12.77
C GLN A 457 3.59 -22.74 -13.48
N LEU A 458 3.68 -23.26 -14.71
CA LEU A 458 2.51 -23.68 -15.48
C LEU A 458 1.74 -24.82 -14.80
N ASP A 459 2.42 -25.80 -14.26
CA ASP A 459 1.79 -26.95 -13.58
C ASP A 459 1.09 -26.51 -12.28
N TYR A 460 1.68 -25.58 -11.54
CA TYR A 460 1.02 -24.95 -10.40
C TYR A 460 -0.29 -24.28 -10.81
N TRP A 461 -0.27 -23.41 -11.82
CA TRP A 461 -1.46 -22.70 -12.25
C TRP A 461 -2.51 -23.59 -12.91
N ARG A 462 -2.10 -24.58 -13.70
CA ARG A 462 -3.01 -25.59 -14.28
C ARG A 462 -3.76 -26.33 -13.17
N THR A 463 -3.05 -26.73 -12.11
CA THR A 463 -3.64 -27.43 -10.97
C THR A 463 -4.57 -26.50 -10.18
N THR A 464 -4.13 -25.27 -9.89
CA THR A 464 -4.87 -24.30 -9.08
C THR A 464 -6.15 -23.83 -9.77
N LEU A 465 -6.12 -23.67 -11.09
CA LEU A 465 -7.24 -23.18 -11.89
C LEU A 465 -8.08 -24.30 -12.51
N ALA A 466 -7.76 -25.57 -12.23
CA ALA A 466 -8.52 -26.69 -12.77
C ALA A 466 -9.97 -26.66 -12.28
N GLY A 467 -10.92 -26.72 -13.23
CA GLY A 467 -12.36 -26.69 -12.90
C GLY A 467 -12.90 -25.34 -12.45
N LEU A 468 -12.13 -24.25 -12.60
CA LEU A 468 -12.63 -22.91 -12.33
C LEU A 468 -13.71 -22.51 -13.35
N GLU A 469 -14.92 -22.30 -12.87
CA GLU A 469 -15.99 -21.73 -13.66
C GLU A 469 -15.79 -20.22 -13.81
N PRO A 470 -15.96 -19.64 -15.01
CA PRO A 470 -15.90 -18.19 -15.21
C PRO A 470 -16.95 -17.48 -14.34
N LEU A 471 -16.52 -16.46 -13.60
CA LEU A 471 -17.45 -15.64 -12.81
C LEU A 471 -18.27 -14.74 -13.76
N GLU A 472 -19.56 -14.99 -13.83
CA GLU A 472 -20.50 -14.10 -14.51
C GLU A 472 -21.10 -13.10 -13.51
N LEU A 473 -20.59 -11.87 -13.56
CA LEU A 473 -21.18 -10.77 -12.79
C LEU A 473 -22.47 -10.30 -13.47
N PRO A 474 -23.55 -10.04 -12.70
CA PRO A 474 -24.76 -9.44 -13.25
C PRO A 474 -24.43 -8.05 -13.82
N THR A 475 -24.97 -7.76 -14.99
CA THR A 475 -24.82 -6.46 -15.65
C THR A 475 -26.21 -5.86 -15.89
N ASP A 476 -26.33 -4.51 -15.80
CA ASP A 476 -27.60 -3.81 -16.04
C ASP A 476 -28.04 -3.90 -17.52
N HIS A 477 -27.08 -4.10 -18.41
CA HIS A 477 -27.34 -4.25 -19.86
C HIS A 477 -26.67 -5.51 -20.39
N PRO A 478 -27.24 -6.15 -21.43
CA PRO A 478 -26.60 -7.28 -22.12
C PRO A 478 -25.21 -6.89 -22.64
N ARG A 479 -24.26 -7.79 -22.51
CA ARG A 479 -22.90 -7.57 -23.06
C ARG A 479 -23.01 -7.47 -24.60
N PRO A 480 -22.43 -6.44 -25.22
CA PRO A 480 -22.44 -6.31 -26.68
C PRO A 480 -21.60 -7.43 -27.32
N THR A 481 -21.96 -7.84 -28.51
CA THR A 481 -21.22 -8.84 -29.32
C THR A 481 -19.80 -8.38 -29.64
N HIS A 482 -19.60 -7.07 -29.80
CA HIS A 482 -18.27 -6.44 -29.92
C HIS A 482 -18.03 -5.59 -28.70
N ARG A 483 -16.92 -5.85 -28.02
CA ARG A 483 -16.48 -5.05 -26.87
C ARG A 483 -16.15 -3.63 -27.34
N THR A 484 -16.67 -2.65 -26.64
CA THR A 484 -16.28 -1.24 -26.82
C THR A 484 -15.36 -0.84 -25.66
N SER A 485 -14.33 -0.06 -25.96
CA SER A 485 -13.39 0.48 -24.96
C SER A 485 -13.93 1.73 -24.24
N HIS A 486 -15.22 2.06 -24.45
CA HIS A 486 -15.85 3.21 -23.80
C HIS A 486 -16.16 2.88 -22.33
N GLY A 487 -15.51 3.60 -21.46
CA GLY A 487 -15.72 3.57 -20.01
C GLY A 487 -15.99 4.96 -19.46
N ASN A 488 -16.48 5.02 -18.25
CA ASN A 488 -16.63 6.27 -17.52
C ASN A 488 -16.24 6.04 -16.05
N THR A 489 -15.84 7.10 -15.38
CA THR A 489 -15.51 7.09 -13.95
C THR A 489 -16.57 7.88 -13.21
N ILE A 490 -17.12 7.27 -12.15
CA ILE A 490 -18.01 7.95 -11.21
C ILE A 490 -17.26 8.06 -9.91
N ASP A 491 -16.92 9.29 -9.53
CA ASP A 491 -16.32 9.58 -8.24
C ASP A 491 -17.44 9.71 -7.19
N PHE A 492 -17.24 9.06 -6.05
CA PHE A 492 -18.12 9.19 -4.89
C PHE A 492 -17.28 9.41 -3.65
N THR A 493 -17.78 10.25 -2.74
CA THR A 493 -17.12 10.63 -1.48
C THR A 493 -17.89 10.10 -0.28
#